data_9cec330ba2556e22d312de098c949238
#
_entry.id   9cec330ba2556e22d312de098c949238
#
_cell.length_a   1.000
_cell.length_b   1.000
_cell.length_c   1.000
_cell.angle_alpha   90.00
_cell.angle_beta   90.00
_cell.angle_gamma   90.00
#
_symmetry.space_group_name_H-M   'P 1'
#
loop_
_entity.id
_entity.type
_entity.pdbx_description
1 polymer ?
#
loop_
_entity_poly.entity_id
_entity_poly.type
_entity_poly.pdbx_seq_one_letter_code
_entity_poly.pdbx_strand_id
1 'polypeptide(L)'
;LNLSVAAVTLSNNNEGQAVPAVPQKSNSKIGFSAYGESFGATKTDHIAFIELGVNTLANQSYDQYTPEEAAMLPFSRKSTYLALNPIAMSVALNKSRSLSFNMAVGFAIENYKFAGKYSMKYDGGIMRPIELEGNIKKSKLVATYLHFPFLLNYNFSRKFFIAAGVNLDIAINSKLVYKKPRTTIEGEVTLNPVQVGATARIGWGKLYGFVNYSFMEMFKVGTGPGGNRLSAGIGLFF
;
A
#
# COMPACT_ATOMS: atom_id res chain seq x y z
N LEU A 1 7.18 20.58 -13.56
CA LEU A 1 7.49 20.53 -15.01
C LEU A 1 6.15 20.40 -15.76
N ASN A 2 5.72 21.49 -16.38
CA ASN A 2 4.57 21.47 -17.27
C ASN A 2 5.01 20.95 -18.64
N LEU A 3 4.68 19.70 -18.96
CA LEU A 3 4.78 19.20 -20.32
C LEU A 3 3.44 19.47 -21.03
N SER A 4 3.38 20.60 -21.74
CA SER A 4 2.29 20.85 -22.69
C SER A 4 2.69 20.26 -24.04
N VAL A 5 2.05 19.14 -24.43
CA VAL A 5 2.13 18.63 -25.81
C VAL A 5 1.13 19.41 -26.63
N ALA A 6 1.62 20.34 -27.44
CA ALA A 6 0.82 21.03 -28.47
C ALA A 6 0.77 20.13 -29.71
N ALA A 7 -0.41 19.57 -30.01
CA ALA A 7 -0.66 18.95 -31.30
C ALA A 7 -1.07 20.06 -32.31
N VAL A 8 -0.23 20.27 -33.30
CA VAL A 8 -0.55 21.16 -34.43
C VAL A 8 -1.23 20.34 -35.51
N THR A 9 -2.51 20.57 -35.72
CA THR A 9 -3.24 20.00 -36.86
C THR A 9 -3.27 21.07 -37.97
N LEU A 10 -2.62 20.79 -39.08
CA LEU A 10 -2.71 21.62 -40.29
C LEU A 10 -3.97 21.22 -41.08
N SER A 11 -4.93 22.11 -41.16
CA SER A 11 -6.08 22.01 -42.09
C SER A 11 -5.72 22.73 -43.36
N ASN A 12 -5.70 22.02 -44.47
CA ASN A 12 -5.45 22.58 -45.80
C ASN A 12 -6.81 22.95 -46.42
N ASN A 13 -7.16 24.23 -46.39
CA ASN A 13 -8.22 24.76 -47.25
C ASN A 13 -7.55 25.33 -48.49
N ASN A 14 -8.16 25.08 -49.67
CA ASN A 14 -7.66 25.38 -51.02
C ASN A 14 -7.59 26.86 -51.37
N GLU A 15 -7.45 27.75 -50.41
CA GLU A 15 -7.19 29.18 -50.64
C GLU A 15 -6.12 29.64 -49.65
N GLY A 16 -4.93 29.71 -50.12
CA GLY A 16 -3.62 30.22 -49.71
C GLY A 16 -3.46 31.15 -48.49
N GLN A 17 -4.24 31.06 -47.44
CA GLN A 17 -3.97 31.75 -46.17
C GLN A 17 -4.00 30.76 -44.99
N ALA A 18 -2.86 30.60 -44.35
CA ALA A 18 -2.76 29.84 -43.10
C ALA A 18 -3.43 30.60 -41.95
N VAL A 19 -4.59 30.16 -41.50
CA VAL A 19 -5.22 30.64 -40.26
C VAL A 19 -4.56 29.93 -39.08
N PRO A 20 -4.02 30.65 -38.10
CA PRO A 20 -3.43 30.01 -36.93
C PRO A 20 -4.51 29.25 -36.17
N ALA A 21 -4.34 27.94 -36.02
CA ALA A 21 -5.27 27.09 -35.29
C ALA A 21 -5.31 27.53 -33.81
N VAL A 22 -6.50 27.86 -33.33
CA VAL A 22 -6.77 28.11 -31.90
C VAL A 22 -6.47 26.81 -31.16
N PRO A 23 -5.61 26.84 -30.13
CA PRO A 23 -5.28 25.62 -29.39
C PRO A 23 -6.56 25.09 -28.73
N GLN A 24 -7.07 23.96 -29.20
CA GLN A 24 -8.12 23.23 -28.52
C GLN A 24 -7.55 22.75 -27.17
N LYS A 25 -8.05 23.32 -26.10
CA LYS A 25 -7.73 22.82 -24.73
C LYS A 25 -8.17 21.38 -24.63
N SER A 26 -7.19 20.47 -24.65
CA SER A 26 -7.42 19.07 -24.27
C SER A 26 -8.07 19.04 -22.88
N ASN A 27 -9.26 18.44 -22.78
CA ASN A 27 -10.00 18.33 -21.53
C ASN A 27 -9.47 17.22 -20.59
N SER A 28 -8.37 16.57 -20.94
CA SER A 28 -7.69 15.63 -20.06
C SER A 28 -6.80 16.42 -19.09
N LYS A 29 -7.23 16.57 -17.86
CA LYS A 29 -6.38 17.10 -16.78
C LYS A 29 -5.70 15.94 -16.07
N ILE A 30 -4.39 15.86 -16.20
CA ILE A 30 -3.55 15.02 -15.37
C ILE A 30 -3.18 15.86 -14.14
N GLY A 31 -3.60 15.42 -12.99
CA GLY A 31 -3.21 16.02 -11.71
C GLY A 31 -1.99 15.32 -11.14
N PHE A 32 -1.05 16.08 -10.66
CA PHE A 32 0.11 15.59 -9.93
C PHE A 32 0.14 16.24 -8.57
N SER A 33 0.32 15.45 -7.51
CA SER A 33 0.39 15.94 -6.13
C SER A 33 1.66 15.46 -5.45
N ALA A 34 2.32 16.38 -4.77
CA ALA A 34 3.39 16.09 -3.84
C ALA A 34 3.15 16.90 -2.56
N TYR A 35 3.39 16.28 -1.40
CA TYR A 35 3.19 16.91 -0.08
C TYR A 35 1.78 17.48 0.16
N GLY A 36 0.75 16.87 -0.43
CA GLY A 36 -0.62 17.32 -0.30
C GLY A 36 -1.04 18.47 -1.22
N GLU A 37 -0.13 19.08 -1.98
CA GLU A 37 -0.48 20.07 -2.99
C GLU A 37 -0.85 19.38 -4.31
N SER A 38 -1.93 19.84 -4.91
CA SER A 38 -2.49 19.26 -6.12
C SER A 38 -2.35 20.23 -7.28
N PHE A 39 -1.57 19.86 -8.29
CA PHE A 39 -1.38 20.61 -9.52
C PHE A 39 -2.31 20.10 -10.62
N GLY A 40 -3.39 20.84 -10.89
CA GLY A 40 -4.35 20.51 -11.95
C GLY A 40 -5.33 19.40 -11.63
N ALA A 41 -5.32 18.83 -10.41
CA ALA A 41 -6.33 17.91 -9.94
C ALA A 41 -7.67 18.60 -9.68
N THR A 42 -8.75 17.86 -9.81
CA THR A 42 -10.08 18.36 -9.51
C THR A 42 -10.39 18.17 -8.02
N LYS A 43 -11.43 18.85 -7.52
CA LYS A 43 -11.90 18.71 -6.13
C LYS A 43 -12.34 17.28 -5.74
N THR A 44 -12.50 16.39 -6.71
CA THR A 44 -12.89 14.99 -6.52
C THR A 44 -11.70 14.02 -6.55
N ASP A 45 -10.53 14.49 -6.91
CA ASP A 45 -9.33 13.64 -6.98
C ASP A 45 -8.70 13.52 -5.58
N HIS A 46 -8.63 12.32 -5.09
CA HIS A 46 -8.02 11.97 -3.81
C HIS A 46 -6.56 11.61 -4.05
N ILE A 47 -5.66 12.52 -3.70
CA ILE A 47 -4.28 12.36 -4.12
C ILE A 47 -3.41 12.21 -2.90
N ALA A 48 -2.66 12.48 -2.30
CA ALA A 48 -1.83 12.13 -1.16
C ALA A 48 -2.65 11.63 0.03
N PHE A 49 -2.21 10.56 0.67
CA PHE A 49 -3.00 9.95 1.75
C PHE A 49 -2.14 9.20 2.77
N ILE A 50 -2.72 9.07 3.97
CA ILE A 50 -2.21 8.25 5.06
C ILE A 50 -3.25 7.19 5.42
N GLU A 51 -2.80 5.99 5.71
CA GLU A 51 -3.61 4.87 6.16
C GLU A 51 -3.11 4.33 7.49
N LEU A 52 -4.04 4.14 8.42
CA LEU A 52 -3.79 3.55 9.74
C LEU A 52 -4.76 2.39 9.94
N GLY A 53 -4.24 1.26 10.40
CA GLY A 53 -5.08 0.09 10.58
C GLY A 53 -4.45 -1.01 11.42
N VAL A 54 -5.11 -2.14 11.35
CA VAL A 54 -4.64 -3.40 11.91
C VAL A 54 -4.24 -4.34 10.79
N ASN A 55 -3.33 -5.26 11.06
CA ASN A 55 -2.90 -6.28 10.12
C ASN A 55 -2.87 -7.66 10.78
N THR A 56 -3.02 -8.67 9.94
CA THR A 56 -2.91 -10.09 10.31
C THR A 56 -2.44 -10.89 9.10
N LEU A 57 -2.18 -12.17 9.29
CA LEU A 57 -2.05 -13.13 8.20
C LEU A 57 -3.35 -13.89 8.03
N ALA A 58 -3.87 -13.93 6.82
CA ALA A 58 -4.94 -14.82 6.40
C ALA A 58 -4.33 -16.13 5.85
N ASN A 59 -5.12 -17.20 5.75
CA ASN A 59 -4.71 -18.49 5.19
C ASN A 59 -3.41 -19.01 5.82
N GLN A 60 -3.31 -18.95 7.15
CA GLN A 60 -2.11 -19.37 7.84
C GLN A 60 -1.89 -20.87 7.69
N SER A 61 -0.67 -21.26 7.32
CA SER A 61 -0.19 -22.64 7.29
C SER A 61 1.09 -22.76 8.11
N TYR A 62 1.18 -23.88 8.84
CA TYR A 62 2.30 -24.22 9.71
C TYR A 62 2.85 -25.61 9.39
N ASP A 63 2.68 -26.12 8.16
CA ASP A 63 2.97 -27.49 7.75
C ASP A 63 4.44 -27.90 7.97
N GLN A 64 5.34 -26.94 8.00
CA GLN A 64 6.77 -27.15 8.24
C GLN A 64 7.19 -27.11 9.71
N TYR A 65 6.22 -26.92 10.64
CA TYR A 65 6.44 -26.78 12.05
C TYR A 65 5.84 -27.93 12.84
N THR A 66 6.46 -28.27 13.98
CA THR A 66 5.82 -29.21 14.93
C THR A 66 4.56 -28.58 15.54
N PRO A 67 3.63 -29.36 16.08
CA PRO A 67 2.44 -28.81 16.74
C PRO A 67 2.77 -27.83 17.88
N GLU A 68 3.87 -28.04 18.60
CA GLU A 68 4.36 -27.18 19.66
C GLU A 68 4.87 -25.85 19.10
N GLU A 69 5.68 -25.89 18.05
CA GLU A 69 6.17 -24.69 17.36
C GLU A 69 5.02 -23.90 16.75
N ALA A 70 4.06 -24.57 16.12
CA ALA A 70 2.89 -23.93 15.51
C ALA A 70 2.04 -23.16 16.54
N ALA A 71 1.94 -23.64 17.78
CA ALA A 71 1.23 -22.95 18.85
C ALA A 71 1.89 -21.64 19.30
N MET A 72 3.19 -21.45 19.03
CA MET A 72 3.96 -20.25 19.39
C MET A 72 3.93 -19.15 18.31
N LEU A 73 3.54 -19.49 17.09
CA LEU A 73 3.62 -18.62 15.92
C LEU A 73 2.49 -17.60 15.73
N PRO A 74 1.27 -17.75 16.30
CA PRO A 74 0.19 -16.83 16.00
C PRO A 74 0.51 -15.38 16.36
N PHE A 75 0.18 -14.46 15.45
CA PHE A 75 0.31 -13.04 15.69
C PHE A 75 -0.86 -12.50 16.54
N SER A 76 -0.56 -11.55 17.40
CA SER A 76 -1.56 -10.87 18.20
C SER A 76 -2.45 -9.97 17.34
N ARG A 77 -3.73 -9.89 17.68
CA ARG A 77 -4.70 -8.91 17.09
C ARG A 77 -4.28 -7.43 17.29
N LYS A 78 -3.23 -7.16 18.06
CA LYS A 78 -2.65 -5.83 18.29
C LYS A 78 -1.57 -5.47 17.25
N SER A 79 -1.48 -6.19 16.16
CA SER A 79 -0.64 -5.89 15.02
C SER A 79 -1.15 -4.65 14.30
N THR A 80 -0.26 -3.80 13.76
CA THR A 80 -0.64 -2.48 13.24
C THR A 80 -0.06 -2.23 11.86
N TYR A 81 -0.83 -1.56 11.03
CA TYR A 81 -0.51 -1.12 9.68
C TYR A 81 -0.45 0.41 9.61
N LEU A 82 0.55 0.93 8.94
CA LEU A 82 0.70 2.33 8.59
C LEU A 82 1.17 2.44 7.14
N ALA A 83 0.49 3.21 6.31
CA ALA A 83 1.00 3.59 5.00
C ALA A 83 0.99 5.11 4.83
N LEU A 84 2.03 5.64 4.20
CA LEU A 84 2.20 7.03 3.81
C LEU A 84 2.42 7.08 2.31
N ASN A 85 1.55 7.78 1.58
CA ASN A 85 1.58 7.92 0.13
C ASN A 85 1.65 9.42 -0.23
N PRO A 86 2.85 10.03 -0.12
CA PRO A 86 3.01 11.47 -0.32
C PRO A 86 2.99 11.89 -1.78
N ILE A 87 3.28 10.98 -2.70
CA ILE A 87 3.33 11.25 -4.14
C ILE A 87 2.19 10.48 -4.81
N ALA A 88 1.30 11.19 -5.47
CA ALA A 88 0.20 10.55 -6.17
C ALA A 88 -0.15 11.27 -7.48
N MET A 89 -0.70 10.50 -8.40
CA MET A 89 -1.20 10.96 -9.69
C MET A 89 -2.63 10.47 -9.87
N SER A 90 -3.50 11.35 -10.37
CA SER A 90 -4.88 11.03 -10.70
C SER A 90 -5.20 11.42 -12.12
N VAL A 91 -5.85 10.53 -12.86
CA VAL A 91 -6.27 10.74 -14.26
C VAL A 91 -7.76 10.50 -14.37
N ALA A 92 -8.52 11.51 -14.73
CA ALA A 92 -9.95 11.37 -15.01
C ALA A 92 -10.16 10.56 -16.29
N LEU A 93 -10.97 9.50 -16.21
CA LEU A 93 -11.26 8.59 -17.33
C LEU A 93 -12.54 8.95 -18.07
N ASN A 94 -13.38 9.84 -17.53
CA ASN A 94 -14.61 10.31 -18.18
C ASN A 94 -14.79 11.84 -18.08
N LYS A 95 -15.64 12.39 -18.93
CA LYS A 95 -15.90 13.83 -18.97
C LYS A 95 -16.56 14.37 -17.69
N SER A 96 -17.39 13.58 -17.03
CA SER A 96 -18.03 13.93 -15.75
C SER A 96 -17.06 13.85 -14.58
N ARG A 97 -15.87 13.25 -14.79
CA ARG A 97 -14.85 13.01 -13.75
C ARG A 97 -15.35 12.19 -12.57
N SER A 98 -16.40 11.41 -12.79
CA SER A 98 -16.87 10.47 -11.79
C SER A 98 -15.99 9.22 -11.72
N LEU A 99 -15.30 8.87 -12.81
CA LEU A 99 -14.36 7.76 -12.86
C LEU A 99 -12.94 8.29 -13.02
N SER A 100 -12.02 7.88 -12.17
CA SER A 100 -10.59 8.22 -12.25
C SER A 100 -9.70 7.01 -11.97
N PHE A 101 -8.52 7.03 -12.59
CA PHE A 101 -7.43 6.12 -12.25
C PHE A 101 -6.42 6.87 -11.38
N ASN A 102 -6.14 6.30 -10.21
CA ASN A 102 -5.21 6.87 -9.26
C ASN A 102 -4.05 5.92 -9.03
N MET A 103 -2.84 6.45 -9.02
CA MET A 103 -1.65 5.73 -8.61
C MET A 103 -0.85 6.57 -7.63
N ALA A 104 -0.18 5.91 -6.70
CA ALA A 104 0.66 6.59 -5.74
C ALA A 104 1.97 5.84 -5.50
N VAL A 105 2.91 6.54 -4.89
CA VAL A 105 4.18 5.98 -4.40
C VAL A 105 4.35 6.39 -2.96
N GLY A 106 4.65 5.41 -2.10
CA GLY A 106 4.79 5.62 -0.69
C GLY A 106 5.48 4.48 0.03
N PHE A 107 5.29 4.44 1.34
CA PHE A 107 5.85 3.42 2.22
C PHE A 107 4.72 2.80 3.04
N ALA A 108 4.73 1.47 3.17
CA ALA A 108 3.90 0.74 4.10
C ALA A 108 4.77 0.09 5.20
N ILE A 109 4.38 0.27 6.45
CA ILE A 109 5.06 -0.28 7.64
C ILE A 109 4.06 -1.17 8.36
N GLU A 110 4.38 -2.44 8.44
CA GLU A 110 3.57 -3.46 9.08
C GLU A 110 4.28 -3.96 10.35
N ASN A 111 3.58 -3.92 11.47
CA ASN A 111 4.08 -4.44 12.72
C ASN A 111 3.26 -5.66 13.12
N TYR A 112 3.85 -6.84 13.07
CA TYR A 112 3.27 -8.10 13.53
C TYR A 112 3.76 -8.40 14.94
N LYS A 113 2.87 -8.30 15.91
CA LYS A 113 3.19 -8.62 17.32
C LYS A 113 2.97 -10.10 17.56
N PHE A 114 3.94 -10.75 18.18
CA PHE A 114 3.77 -12.13 18.62
C PHE A 114 2.84 -12.21 19.83
N ALA A 115 2.09 -13.29 19.93
CA ALA A 115 1.32 -13.58 21.12
C ALA A 115 2.23 -14.09 22.27
N GLY A 116 1.97 -13.66 23.50
CA GLY A 116 2.74 -14.10 24.65
C GLY A 116 4.20 -13.63 24.68
N LYS A 117 5.08 -14.52 25.14
CA LYS A 117 6.53 -14.31 25.26
C LYS A 117 7.30 -14.97 24.11
N TYR A 118 6.71 -15.05 22.93
CA TYR A 118 7.32 -15.73 21.79
C TYR A 118 7.93 -14.73 20.81
N SER A 119 8.88 -15.22 20.03
CA SER A 119 9.52 -14.54 18.92
C SER A 119 9.91 -15.55 17.85
N MET A 120 10.64 -15.11 16.85
CA MET A 120 11.24 -15.96 15.83
C MET A 120 12.75 -15.76 15.78
N LYS A 121 13.47 -16.80 15.40
CA LYS A 121 14.89 -16.78 15.08
C LYS A 121 15.11 -17.51 13.76
N TYR A 122 16.04 -17.04 12.97
CA TYR A 122 16.47 -17.74 11.76
C TYR A 122 17.39 -18.90 12.13
N ASP A 123 17.02 -20.11 11.75
CA ASP A 123 17.78 -21.32 12.03
C ASP A 123 17.66 -22.29 10.84
N GLY A 124 18.80 -22.68 10.28
CA GLY A 124 18.85 -23.66 9.20
C GLY A 124 18.04 -23.33 7.94
N GLY A 125 17.84 -22.04 7.63
CA GLY A 125 17.06 -21.62 6.46
C GLY A 125 15.59 -21.30 6.76
N ILE A 126 15.09 -21.59 7.97
CA ILE A 126 13.70 -21.44 8.37
C ILE A 126 13.61 -20.52 9.59
N MET A 127 12.55 -19.72 9.67
CA MET A 127 12.22 -18.91 10.85
C MET A 127 11.53 -19.79 11.89
N ARG A 128 12.27 -20.22 12.92
CA ARG A 128 11.72 -21.03 14.02
C ARG A 128 11.24 -20.18 15.16
N PRO A 129 10.13 -20.55 15.82
CA PRO A 129 9.67 -19.88 17.03
C PRO A 129 10.62 -20.15 18.18
N ILE A 130 10.80 -19.14 19.02
CA ILE A 130 11.55 -19.24 20.27
C ILE A 130 10.76 -18.64 21.41
N GLU A 131 10.88 -19.20 22.59
CA GLU A 131 10.40 -18.58 23.82
C GLU A 131 11.44 -17.58 24.32
N LEU A 132 10.97 -16.41 24.73
CA LEU A 132 11.81 -15.33 25.21
C LEU A 132 12.05 -15.48 26.69
N GLU A 133 13.31 -15.67 27.09
CA GLU A 133 13.74 -15.75 28.47
C GLU A 133 13.84 -14.37 29.14
N GLY A 134 13.75 -14.36 30.48
CA GLY A 134 13.97 -13.19 31.31
C GLY A 134 12.86 -12.13 31.23
N ASN A 135 13.27 -10.86 31.31
CA ASN A 135 12.35 -9.71 31.38
C ASN A 135 11.81 -9.21 30.00
N ILE A 136 12.06 -9.95 28.93
CA ILE A 136 11.53 -9.56 27.60
C ILE A 136 10.02 -9.79 27.57
N LYS A 137 9.27 -8.69 27.53
CA LYS A 137 7.79 -8.75 27.66
C LYS A 137 7.05 -8.80 26.34
N LYS A 138 7.66 -8.38 25.23
CA LYS A 138 7.00 -8.28 23.92
C LYS A 138 8.02 -8.34 22.80
N SER A 139 7.67 -9.06 21.74
CA SER A 139 8.41 -9.00 20.49
C SER A 139 7.47 -8.67 19.33
N LYS A 140 8.04 -8.14 18.26
CA LYS A 140 7.32 -7.87 17.03
C LYS A 140 8.24 -8.01 15.81
N LEU A 141 7.69 -8.51 14.73
CA LEU A 141 8.25 -8.38 13.40
C LEU A 141 7.78 -7.06 12.79
N VAL A 142 8.72 -6.27 12.28
CA VAL A 142 8.45 -5.06 11.53
C VAL A 142 8.87 -5.30 10.10
N ALA A 143 7.95 -5.17 9.18
CA ALA A 143 8.20 -5.23 7.74
C ALA A 143 7.93 -3.85 7.12
N THR A 144 8.82 -3.38 6.26
CA THR A 144 8.71 -2.11 5.57
C THR A 144 8.76 -2.35 4.07
N TYR A 145 7.81 -1.78 3.36
CA TYR A 145 7.63 -1.91 1.92
C TYR A 145 7.64 -0.55 1.23
N LEU A 146 8.20 -0.50 0.06
CA LEU A 146 7.88 0.52 -0.92
C LEU A 146 6.52 0.16 -1.52
N HIS A 147 5.55 1.06 -1.44
CA HIS A 147 4.13 0.80 -1.66
C HIS A 147 3.60 1.56 -2.87
N PHE A 148 3.02 0.83 -3.83
CA PHE A 148 2.48 1.36 -5.07
C PHE A 148 1.01 0.92 -5.23
N PRO A 149 0.04 1.69 -4.76
CA PRO A 149 -1.37 1.43 -5.02
C PRO A 149 -1.79 1.96 -6.39
N PHE A 150 -2.54 1.16 -7.12
CA PHE A 150 -3.18 1.47 -8.40
C PHE A 150 -4.67 1.26 -8.25
N LEU A 151 -5.46 2.31 -8.39
CA LEU A 151 -6.87 2.32 -8.01
C LEU A 151 -7.74 2.87 -9.15
N LEU A 152 -8.84 2.20 -9.41
CA LEU A 152 -9.98 2.78 -10.09
C LEU A 152 -10.92 3.35 -9.03
N ASN A 153 -11.17 4.64 -9.10
CA ASN A 153 -12.02 5.37 -8.17
C ASN A 153 -13.29 5.82 -8.87
N TYR A 154 -14.44 5.53 -8.27
CA TYR A 154 -15.74 5.99 -8.75
C TYR A 154 -16.41 6.87 -7.70
N ASN A 155 -16.68 8.12 -8.08
CA ASN A 155 -17.38 9.10 -7.27
C ASN A 155 -18.88 9.09 -7.59
N PHE A 156 -19.71 8.59 -6.68
CA PHE A 156 -21.16 8.63 -6.78
C PHE A 156 -21.71 10.05 -6.55
N SER A 157 -21.00 10.81 -5.72
CA SER A 157 -21.33 12.19 -5.43
C SER A 157 -20.04 13.00 -5.15
N ARG A 158 -20.18 14.29 -4.84
CA ARG A 158 -19.03 15.12 -4.48
C ARG A 158 -18.28 14.64 -3.22
N LYS A 159 -18.90 13.80 -2.43
CA LYS A 159 -18.32 13.33 -1.15
C LYS A 159 -18.18 11.83 -1.07
N PHE A 160 -19.11 11.06 -1.66
CA PHE A 160 -19.12 9.61 -1.53
C PHE A 160 -18.43 8.94 -2.72
N PHE A 161 -17.50 8.06 -2.43
CA PHE A 161 -16.75 7.31 -3.42
C PHE A 161 -16.50 5.87 -2.99
N ILE A 162 -16.23 5.04 -3.98
CA ILE A 162 -15.61 3.73 -3.83
C ILE A 162 -14.36 3.68 -4.71
N ALA A 163 -13.37 2.93 -4.29
CA ALA A 163 -12.21 2.63 -5.12
C ALA A 163 -11.82 1.18 -4.93
N ALA A 164 -11.34 0.57 -6.00
CA ALA A 164 -10.79 -0.78 -5.98
C ALA A 164 -9.60 -0.85 -6.94
N GLY A 165 -8.68 -1.76 -6.64
CA GLY A 165 -7.50 -1.91 -7.46
C GLY A 165 -6.49 -2.89 -6.90
N VAL A 166 -5.23 -2.68 -7.26
CA VAL A 166 -4.12 -3.54 -6.88
C VAL A 166 -3.04 -2.73 -6.15
N ASN A 167 -2.39 -3.38 -5.20
CA ASN A 167 -1.17 -2.89 -4.57
C ASN A 167 0.01 -3.71 -5.07
N LEU A 168 1.09 -3.03 -5.42
CA LEU A 168 2.42 -3.62 -5.61
C LEU A 168 3.30 -3.15 -4.46
N ASP A 169 3.81 -4.10 -3.67
CA ASP A 169 4.67 -3.83 -2.54
C ASP A 169 6.04 -4.48 -2.72
N ILE A 170 7.10 -3.72 -2.55
CA ILE A 170 8.48 -4.20 -2.61
C ILE A 170 9.07 -4.14 -1.20
N ALA A 171 9.45 -5.29 -0.66
CA ALA A 171 10.07 -5.37 0.66
C ALA A 171 11.44 -4.69 0.65
N ILE A 172 11.62 -3.67 1.50
CA ILE A 172 12.89 -2.92 1.60
C ILE A 172 13.61 -3.17 2.93
N ASN A 173 12.87 -3.51 3.98
CA ASN A 173 13.47 -3.83 5.27
C ASN A 173 12.56 -4.73 6.10
N SER A 174 13.19 -5.63 6.87
CA SER A 174 12.53 -6.45 7.88
C SER A 174 13.39 -6.51 9.13
N LYS A 175 12.75 -6.49 10.30
CA LYS A 175 13.46 -6.57 11.58
C LYS A 175 12.61 -7.15 12.70
N LEU A 176 13.26 -7.86 13.59
CA LEU A 176 12.70 -8.29 14.87
C LEU A 176 13.04 -7.26 15.96
N VAL A 177 12.05 -6.82 16.69
CA VAL A 177 12.20 -5.82 17.75
C VAL A 177 11.68 -6.38 19.06
N TYR A 178 12.55 -6.42 20.06
CA TYR A 178 12.24 -6.81 21.43
C TYR A 178 12.04 -5.58 22.32
N LYS A 179 11.18 -5.69 23.33
CA LYS A 179 11.01 -4.64 24.34
C LYS A 179 11.45 -5.13 25.71
N LYS A 180 12.32 -4.30 26.34
CA LYS A 180 12.87 -4.46 27.70
C LYS A 180 13.78 -5.69 27.85
N PRO A 181 15.10 -5.57 27.54
CA PRO A 181 15.71 -4.40 26.91
C PRO A 181 15.28 -4.26 25.44
N ARG A 182 15.40 -3.04 24.90
CA ARG A 182 15.12 -2.82 23.48
C ARG A 182 16.31 -3.31 22.66
N THR A 183 16.11 -4.41 21.98
CA THR A 183 17.08 -4.98 21.03
C THR A 183 16.41 -5.08 19.68
N THR A 184 17.16 -4.75 18.63
CA THR A 184 16.72 -4.85 17.24
C THR A 184 17.67 -5.77 16.51
N ILE A 185 17.12 -6.77 15.82
CA ILE A 185 17.86 -7.68 14.94
C ILE A 185 17.38 -7.38 13.53
N GLU A 186 18.25 -6.85 12.70
CA GLU A 186 17.94 -6.47 11.32
C GLU A 186 18.39 -7.55 10.33
N GLY A 187 17.62 -7.73 9.26
CA GLY A 187 18.02 -8.56 8.11
C GLY A 187 17.89 -10.07 8.24
N GLU A 188 17.46 -10.58 9.41
CA GLU A 188 17.30 -12.04 9.59
C GLU A 188 15.99 -12.61 9.04
N VAL A 189 15.02 -11.76 8.67
CA VAL A 189 13.70 -12.23 8.23
C VAL A 189 13.62 -12.22 6.71
N THR A 190 13.48 -13.39 6.10
CA THR A 190 13.37 -13.52 4.65
C THR A 190 11.92 -13.34 4.20
N LEU A 191 11.55 -12.09 3.90
CA LEU A 191 10.26 -11.78 3.31
C LEU A 191 10.26 -12.08 1.81
N ASN A 192 9.07 -12.30 1.26
CA ASN A 192 8.87 -12.32 -0.18
C ASN A 192 9.17 -10.91 -0.72
N PRO A 193 10.15 -10.75 -1.62
CA PRO A 193 10.66 -9.42 -2.01
C PRO A 193 9.63 -8.58 -2.75
N VAL A 194 8.75 -9.21 -3.53
CA VAL A 194 7.69 -8.52 -4.29
C VAL A 194 6.36 -9.15 -3.92
N GLN A 195 5.39 -8.32 -3.62
CA GLN A 195 4.06 -8.76 -3.25
C GLN A 195 3.02 -7.97 -4.05
N VAL A 196 2.05 -8.70 -4.59
CA VAL A 196 0.90 -8.14 -5.31
C VAL A 196 -0.35 -8.49 -4.55
N GLY A 197 -1.27 -7.54 -4.44
CA GLY A 197 -2.52 -7.74 -3.71
C GLY A 197 -3.66 -6.91 -4.26
N ALA A 198 -4.87 -7.19 -3.78
CA ALA A 198 -6.05 -6.39 -4.01
C ALA A 198 -6.22 -5.34 -2.90
N THR A 199 -6.81 -4.21 -3.27
CA THR A 199 -7.22 -3.17 -2.33
C THR A 199 -8.61 -2.68 -2.68
N ALA A 200 -9.40 -2.39 -1.64
CA ALA A 200 -10.71 -1.75 -1.78
C ALA A 200 -10.85 -0.63 -0.76
N ARG A 201 -11.50 0.45 -1.16
CA ARG A 201 -11.75 1.63 -0.32
C ARG A 201 -13.18 2.11 -0.49
N ILE A 202 -13.77 2.60 0.60
CA ILE A 202 -15.06 3.25 0.62
C ILE A 202 -14.95 4.50 1.50
N GLY A 203 -15.40 5.66 1.00
CA GLY A 203 -15.16 6.87 1.74
C GLY A 203 -16.17 7.98 1.54
N TRP A 204 -16.06 8.95 2.45
CA TRP A 204 -16.83 10.17 2.48
C TRP A 204 -15.93 11.38 2.68
N GLY A 205 -15.88 12.24 1.66
CA GLY A 205 -14.98 13.40 1.67
C GLY A 205 -13.52 12.97 1.68
N LYS A 206 -12.83 13.31 2.75
CA LYS A 206 -11.40 12.99 2.92
C LYS A 206 -11.16 11.69 3.71
N LEU A 207 -12.17 11.18 4.41
CA LEU A 207 -12.06 9.99 5.25
C LEU A 207 -12.56 8.76 4.50
N TYR A 208 -11.86 7.64 4.62
CA TYR A 208 -12.26 6.37 4.03
C TYR A 208 -11.86 5.17 4.90
N GLY A 209 -12.63 4.09 4.76
CA GLY A 209 -12.23 2.76 5.18
C GLY A 209 -11.50 2.04 4.05
N PHE A 210 -10.54 1.19 4.39
CA PHE A 210 -9.83 0.36 3.43
C PHE A 210 -9.68 -1.08 3.91
N VAL A 211 -9.49 -1.97 2.94
CA VAL A 211 -9.00 -3.33 3.12
C VAL A 211 -7.98 -3.65 2.05
N ASN A 212 -6.85 -4.26 2.45
CA ASN A 212 -5.79 -4.73 1.56
C ASN A 212 -5.56 -6.21 1.81
N TYR A 213 -5.44 -7.00 0.74
CA TYR A 213 -5.17 -8.43 0.79
C TYR A 213 -4.06 -8.77 -0.22
N SER A 214 -2.98 -9.39 0.25
CA SER A 214 -1.90 -9.86 -0.62
C SER A 214 -2.23 -11.24 -1.18
N PHE A 215 -2.04 -11.45 -2.48
CA PHE A 215 -2.16 -12.78 -3.12
C PHE A 215 -0.95 -13.66 -2.86
N MET A 216 0.16 -13.08 -2.43
CA MET A 216 1.40 -13.77 -2.17
C MET A 216 1.62 -13.91 -0.65
N GLU A 217 2.23 -15.00 -0.25
CA GLU A 217 2.61 -15.21 1.15
C GLU A 217 3.61 -14.15 1.62
N MET A 218 3.56 -13.81 2.90
CA MET A 218 4.44 -12.81 3.49
C MET A 218 5.91 -13.24 3.46
N PHE A 219 6.17 -14.49 3.79
CA PHE A 219 7.52 -15.06 3.79
C PHE A 219 7.81 -15.74 2.45
N LYS A 220 9.07 -15.80 2.10
CA LYS A 220 9.52 -16.64 0.98
C LYS A 220 9.18 -18.10 1.29
N VAL A 221 8.71 -18.84 0.30
CA VAL A 221 8.29 -20.24 0.44
C VAL A 221 9.36 -21.05 1.19
N GLY A 222 8.95 -21.77 2.23
CA GLY A 222 9.83 -22.61 3.03
C GLY A 222 10.69 -21.87 4.06
N THR A 223 10.60 -20.52 4.18
CA THR A 223 11.45 -19.76 5.12
C THR A 223 10.71 -19.25 6.35
N GLY A 224 9.38 -19.36 6.38
CA GLY A 224 8.56 -18.89 7.51
C GLY A 224 7.15 -19.49 7.47
N PRO A 225 6.26 -19.12 8.41
CA PRO A 225 4.88 -19.58 8.39
C PRO A 225 4.16 -19.12 7.13
N GLY A 226 3.42 -20.00 6.49
CA GLY A 226 2.55 -19.65 5.37
C GLY A 226 1.50 -18.64 5.79
N GLY A 227 1.14 -17.74 4.90
CA GLY A 227 0.04 -16.80 5.13
C GLY A 227 0.13 -15.53 4.31
N ASN A 228 -1.05 -15.06 3.90
CA ASN A 228 -1.23 -13.88 3.07
C ASN A 228 -1.47 -12.66 3.96
N ARG A 229 -0.82 -11.54 3.65
CA ARG A 229 -1.02 -10.30 4.40
C ARG A 229 -2.44 -9.78 4.20
N LEU A 230 -3.10 -9.46 5.30
CA LEU A 230 -4.41 -8.82 5.34
C LEU A 230 -4.36 -7.63 6.27
N SER A 231 -4.70 -6.45 5.77
CA SER A 231 -4.81 -5.24 6.59
C SER A 231 -6.14 -4.52 6.33
N ALA A 232 -6.66 -3.89 7.37
CA ALA A 232 -7.87 -3.08 7.29
C ALA A 232 -7.79 -1.90 8.27
N GLY A 233 -8.42 -0.79 7.91
CA GLY A 233 -8.38 0.39 8.74
C GLY A 233 -9.08 1.59 8.13
N ILE A 234 -8.60 2.78 8.52
CA ILE A 234 -9.06 4.07 8.04
C ILE A 234 -7.94 4.83 7.35
N GLY A 235 -8.29 5.60 6.35
CA GLY A 235 -7.39 6.48 5.65
C GLY A 235 -7.91 7.90 5.56
N LEU A 236 -6.99 8.84 5.39
CA LEU A 236 -7.26 10.24 5.23
C LEU A 236 -6.53 10.77 4.00
N PHE A 237 -7.27 11.45 3.11
CA PHE A 237 -6.72 12.25 2.01
C PHE A 237 -6.44 13.68 2.46
N PHE A 238 -5.41 14.29 1.90
CA PHE A 238 -5.06 15.70 2.17
C PHE A 238 -4.46 16.40 0.96
#